data_101fa1962a33ce449a15b23854ffb4d9
#
_entry.id   101fa1962a33ce449a15b23854ffb4d9
#
_cell.length_a   1.000
_cell.length_b   1.000
_cell.length_c   1.000
_cell.angle_alpha   90.00
_cell.angle_beta   90.00
_cell.angle_gamma   90.00
#
_symmetry.space_group_name_H-M   'P 1'
#
loop_
_entity.id
_entity.type
_entity.pdbx_description
1 polymer ?
#
loop_
_entity_poly.entity_id
_entity_poly.type
_entity_poly.pdbx_seq_one_letter_code
_entity_poly.pdbx_strand_id
1 'polypeptide(L)'
;MNGSPELQRGSKTRSAAFDAIAAARTLKRRLADRVAEHLTYKWDQQHGVDTGGRVAINASRVAVVGDHAGSGYDIVSTPPSVFAYLSRYFPAQRNDYSYMDIGCGKGRTVIAVHHLQ
;
A
#
# COMPACT_ATOMS: atom_id res chain seq x y z
N MET A 1 53.78 -20.10 -1.41
CA MET A 1 52.83 -19.30 -0.60
C MET A 1 51.43 -19.77 -0.96
N ASN A 2 50.89 -20.70 -0.15
CA ASN A 2 49.60 -21.33 -0.42
C ASN A 2 48.54 -20.60 0.42
N GLY A 3 47.72 -19.80 -0.27
CA GLY A 3 46.55 -19.15 0.37
C GLY A 3 45.50 -20.22 0.72
N SER A 4 45.14 -20.29 1.98
CA SER A 4 44.27 -21.28 2.56
C SER A 4 42.87 -21.27 1.92
N PRO A 5 42.33 -22.40 1.47
CA PRO A 5 41.02 -22.49 0.79
C PRO A 5 39.81 -22.25 1.71
N GLU A 6 40.01 -22.18 3.03
CA GLU A 6 38.92 -21.99 4.01
C GLU A 6 38.31 -20.58 4.01
N LEU A 7 39.10 -19.53 3.74
CA LEU A 7 38.62 -18.15 3.73
C LEU A 7 37.64 -17.84 2.59
N GLN A 8 37.71 -18.58 1.47
CA GLN A 8 36.82 -18.39 0.32
C GLN A 8 35.45 -19.08 0.49
N ARG A 9 35.34 -20.12 1.30
CA ARG A 9 34.07 -20.83 1.56
C ARG A 9 33.10 -20.00 2.43
N GLY A 10 33.62 -19.31 3.44
CA GLY A 10 32.80 -18.50 4.35
C GLY A 10 32.13 -17.27 3.69
N SER A 11 32.76 -16.72 2.66
CA SER A 11 32.22 -15.55 1.94
C SER A 11 31.06 -15.93 1.04
N LYS A 12 31.13 -17.05 0.31
CA LYS A 12 30.06 -17.50 -0.60
C LYS A 12 28.78 -17.96 0.14
N THR A 13 28.93 -18.59 1.30
CA THR A 13 27.78 -19.04 2.11
C THR A 13 27.04 -17.88 2.76
N ARG A 14 27.76 -16.83 3.21
CA ARG A 14 27.15 -15.60 3.71
C ARG A 14 26.34 -14.88 2.63
N SER A 15 26.87 -14.73 1.40
CA SER A 15 26.17 -14.12 0.29
C SER A 15 24.88 -14.87 -0.04
N ALA A 16 24.92 -16.19 -0.16
CA ALA A 16 23.74 -16.99 -0.47
C ALA A 16 22.64 -16.91 0.59
N ALA A 17 22.99 -16.79 1.87
CA ALA A 17 22.01 -16.59 2.95
C ALA A 17 21.33 -15.22 2.87
N PHE A 18 22.07 -14.15 2.57
CA PHE A 18 21.51 -12.82 2.37
C PHE A 18 20.57 -12.78 1.16
N ASP A 19 20.94 -13.43 0.07
CA ASP A 19 20.13 -13.49 -1.14
C ASP A 19 18.82 -14.26 -0.90
N ALA A 20 18.88 -15.36 -0.16
CA ALA A 20 17.70 -16.14 0.24
C ALA A 20 16.74 -15.32 1.13
N ILE A 21 17.27 -14.56 2.10
CA ILE A 21 16.47 -13.68 2.95
C ILE A 21 15.82 -12.56 2.13
N ALA A 22 16.55 -11.95 1.19
CA ALA A 22 16.03 -10.93 0.31
C ALA A 22 14.92 -11.48 -0.60
N ALA A 23 15.11 -12.66 -1.16
CA ALA A 23 14.10 -13.35 -1.97
C ALA A 23 12.84 -13.67 -1.15
N ALA A 24 13.00 -14.19 0.07
CA ALA A 24 11.88 -14.49 0.96
C ALA A 24 11.08 -13.22 1.35
N ARG A 25 11.77 -12.11 1.64
CA ARG A 25 11.13 -10.81 1.89
C ARG A 25 10.35 -10.32 0.68
N THR A 26 10.93 -10.45 -0.51
CA THR A 26 10.28 -10.04 -1.77
C THR A 26 9.03 -10.87 -2.03
N LEU A 27 9.11 -12.20 -1.83
CA LEU A 27 7.96 -13.09 -1.99
C LEU A 27 6.85 -12.76 -0.98
N LYS A 28 7.21 -12.58 0.30
CA LYS A 28 6.27 -12.17 1.34
C LYS A 28 5.54 -10.87 0.98
N ARG A 29 6.28 -9.87 0.48
CA ARG A 29 5.70 -8.60 0.03
C ARG A 29 4.72 -8.80 -1.12
N ARG A 30 5.11 -9.55 -2.17
CA ARG A 30 4.23 -9.85 -3.32
C ARG A 30 2.96 -10.57 -2.92
N LEU A 31 3.04 -11.50 -1.97
CA LEU A 31 1.85 -12.18 -1.43
C LEU A 31 0.94 -11.22 -0.66
N ALA A 32 1.53 -10.37 0.18
CA ALA A 32 0.78 -9.36 0.93
C ALA A 32 0.08 -8.37 -0.03
N ASP A 33 0.76 -7.94 -1.09
CA ASP A 33 0.20 -7.04 -2.10
C ASP A 33 -1.00 -7.69 -2.82
N ARG A 34 -0.90 -8.97 -3.23
CA ARG A 34 -2.02 -9.71 -3.85
C ARG A 34 -3.21 -9.88 -2.92
N VAL A 35 -2.96 -10.17 -1.64
CA VAL A 35 -4.04 -10.27 -0.65
C VAL A 35 -4.72 -8.91 -0.46
N ALA A 36 -3.95 -7.83 -0.38
CA ALA A 36 -4.48 -6.47 -0.26
C ALA A 36 -5.31 -6.08 -1.49
N GLU A 37 -4.87 -6.40 -2.70
CA GLU A 37 -5.61 -6.19 -3.94
C GLU A 37 -6.93 -6.96 -3.94
N HIS A 38 -6.91 -8.24 -3.54
CA HIS A 38 -8.11 -9.06 -3.49
C HIS A 38 -9.13 -8.54 -2.46
N LEU A 39 -8.66 -8.14 -1.28
CA LEU A 39 -9.52 -7.54 -0.24
C LEU A 39 -10.10 -6.20 -0.72
N THR A 40 -9.31 -5.41 -1.42
CA THR A 40 -9.74 -4.16 -2.06
C THR A 40 -10.86 -4.40 -3.06
N TYR A 41 -10.67 -5.37 -3.97
CA TYR A 41 -11.66 -5.71 -4.97
C TYR A 41 -12.98 -6.19 -4.35
N LYS A 42 -12.92 -7.08 -3.35
CA LYS A 42 -14.10 -7.53 -2.62
C LYS A 42 -14.83 -6.38 -1.95
N TRP A 43 -14.10 -5.49 -1.30
CA TRP A 43 -14.67 -4.33 -0.63
C TRP A 43 -15.38 -3.41 -1.64
N ASP A 44 -14.73 -3.13 -2.78
CA ASP A 44 -15.31 -2.29 -3.83
C ASP A 44 -16.60 -2.92 -4.39
N GLN A 45 -16.62 -4.23 -4.61
CA GLN A 45 -17.84 -4.94 -5.05
C GLN A 45 -18.98 -4.86 -4.02
N GLN A 46 -18.67 -5.03 -2.73
CA GLN A 46 -19.67 -4.96 -1.67
C GLN A 46 -20.31 -3.58 -1.55
N HIS A 47 -19.60 -2.52 -1.91
CA HIS A 47 -20.06 -1.13 -1.79
C HIS A 47 -20.47 -0.51 -3.13
N GLY A 48 -20.41 -1.27 -4.23
CA GLY A 48 -20.77 -0.78 -5.56
C GLY A 48 -19.89 0.35 -6.08
N VAL A 49 -18.60 0.35 -5.74
CA VAL A 49 -17.64 1.41 -6.05
C VAL A 49 -16.40 0.85 -6.74
N ASP A 50 -15.60 1.72 -7.36
CA ASP A 50 -14.27 1.44 -7.88
C ASP A 50 -13.26 2.40 -7.24
N THR A 51 -12.74 1.99 -6.09
CA THR A 51 -11.74 2.76 -5.36
C THR A 51 -10.36 2.10 -5.36
N GLY A 52 -10.25 0.90 -5.95
CA GLY A 52 -9.02 0.13 -6.03
C GLY A 52 -8.00 0.63 -7.03
N GLY A 53 -6.87 -0.08 -7.04
CA GLY A 53 -5.79 0.14 -7.99
C GLY A 53 -4.91 1.35 -7.68
N ARG A 54 -3.87 1.46 -8.48
CA ARG A 54 -2.93 2.58 -8.51
C ARG A 54 -3.15 3.38 -9.78
N VAL A 55 -3.35 4.67 -9.66
CA VAL A 55 -3.44 5.57 -10.81
C VAL A 55 -2.16 6.40 -10.86
N ALA A 56 -1.35 6.16 -11.90
CA ALA A 56 -0.18 6.96 -12.15
C ALA A 56 -0.62 8.37 -12.59
N ILE A 57 -0.05 9.40 -11.98
CA ILE A 57 -0.40 10.80 -12.29
C ILE A 57 -0.14 11.13 -13.75
N ASN A 58 0.96 10.62 -14.31
CA ASN A 58 1.30 10.83 -15.72
C ASN A 58 0.41 10.04 -16.69
N ALA A 59 -0.32 9.03 -16.23
CA ALA A 59 -1.28 8.28 -17.03
C ALA A 59 -2.72 8.82 -16.88
N SER A 60 -2.96 9.73 -15.95
CA SER A 60 -4.26 10.40 -15.83
C SER A 60 -4.43 11.37 -17.01
N ARG A 61 -5.59 11.30 -17.67
CA ARG A 61 -5.95 12.26 -18.74
C ARG A 61 -6.24 13.67 -18.20
N VAL A 62 -6.06 13.88 -16.91
CA VAL A 62 -6.26 15.16 -16.23
C VAL A 62 -4.95 15.93 -16.27
N ALA A 63 -4.94 17.06 -16.91
CA ALA A 63 -3.80 17.96 -16.89
C ALA A 63 -3.60 18.47 -15.46
N VAL A 64 -2.46 18.11 -14.86
CA VAL A 64 -2.04 18.71 -13.59
C VAL A 64 -1.44 20.06 -13.91
N VAL A 65 -2.08 21.13 -13.46
CA VAL A 65 -1.65 22.52 -13.72
C VAL A 65 -0.99 23.07 -12.47
N GLY A 66 0.17 23.69 -12.61
CA GLY A 66 0.90 24.39 -11.55
C GLY A 66 2.38 24.00 -11.47
N ASP A 67 3.11 24.75 -10.68
CA ASP A 67 4.59 24.61 -10.53
C ASP A 67 5.04 23.24 -9.97
N HIS A 68 4.12 22.50 -9.38
CA HIS A 68 4.35 21.18 -8.79
C HIS A 68 3.82 20.01 -9.63
N ALA A 69 3.40 20.26 -10.87
CA ALA A 69 2.83 19.22 -11.74
C ALA A 69 3.74 17.99 -11.93
N GLY A 70 5.07 18.19 -11.90
CA GLY A 70 6.06 17.11 -11.99
C GLY A 70 6.39 16.40 -10.66
N SER A 71 5.88 16.89 -9.53
CA SER A 71 6.21 16.41 -8.17
C SER A 71 5.11 15.53 -7.57
N GLY A 72 4.04 15.27 -8.30
CA GLY A 72 2.90 14.51 -7.80
C GLY A 72 3.23 13.03 -7.61
N TYR A 73 2.61 12.44 -6.60
CA TYR A 73 2.67 10.99 -6.33
C TYR A 73 1.47 10.29 -6.95
N ASP A 74 1.68 9.01 -7.33
CA ASP A 74 0.58 8.18 -7.80
C ASP A 74 -0.53 8.08 -6.75
N ILE A 75 -1.77 8.06 -7.23
CA ILE A 75 -2.93 7.84 -6.37
C ILE A 75 -2.95 6.37 -5.95
N VAL A 76 -2.86 6.12 -4.66
CA VAL A 76 -2.93 4.78 -4.06
C VAL A 76 -4.01 4.80 -2.99
N SER A 77 -4.99 3.92 -3.14
CA SER A 77 -6.08 3.84 -2.17
C SER A 77 -5.63 3.18 -0.87
N THR A 78 -6.10 3.68 0.26
CA THR A 78 -5.89 3.05 1.57
C THR A 78 -6.50 1.65 1.58
N PRO A 79 -5.73 0.60 1.92
CA PRO A 79 -6.27 -0.75 2.02
C PRO A 79 -7.40 -0.85 3.05
N PRO A 80 -8.45 -1.67 2.81
CA PRO A 80 -9.56 -1.82 3.76
C PRO A 80 -9.11 -2.26 5.15
N SER A 81 -8.07 -3.10 5.25
CA SER A 81 -7.49 -3.56 6.52
C SER A 81 -6.86 -2.43 7.34
N VAL A 82 -6.20 -1.48 6.66
CA VAL A 82 -5.61 -0.30 7.32
C VAL A 82 -6.72 0.60 7.85
N PHE A 83 -7.77 0.83 7.05
CA PHE A 83 -8.92 1.61 7.49
C PHE A 83 -9.63 0.94 8.67
N ALA A 84 -9.88 -0.37 8.63
CA ALA A 84 -10.47 -1.12 9.73
C ALA A 84 -9.64 -1.05 11.02
N TYR A 85 -8.32 -0.96 10.91
CA TYR A 85 -7.44 -0.73 12.06
C TYR A 85 -7.60 0.69 12.60
N LEU A 86 -7.56 1.71 11.75
CA LEU A 86 -7.65 3.11 12.14
C LEU A 86 -9.03 3.45 12.73
N SER A 87 -10.12 2.86 12.23
CA SER A 87 -11.48 3.11 12.70
C SER A 87 -11.70 2.75 14.17
N ARG A 88 -10.84 1.93 14.78
CA ARG A 88 -10.85 1.60 16.22
C ARG A 88 -10.52 2.79 17.12
N TYR A 89 -9.86 3.79 16.57
CA TYR A 89 -9.47 5.01 17.27
C TYR A 89 -10.46 6.15 17.05
N PHE A 90 -11.54 5.92 16.30
CA PHE A 90 -12.57 6.92 16.08
C PHE A 90 -13.41 7.09 17.34
N PRO A 91 -13.92 8.31 17.60
CA PRO A 91 -14.80 8.56 18.72
C PRO A 91 -16.05 7.66 18.70
N ALA A 92 -16.52 7.26 19.86
CA ALA A 92 -17.74 6.45 19.97
C ALA A 92 -18.98 7.22 19.50
N GLN A 93 -19.06 8.51 19.83
CA GLN A 93 -20.13 9.43 19.40
C GLN A 93 -19.79 10.02 18.02
N ARG A 94 -19.85 9.19 16.98
CA ARG A 94 -19.41 9.56 15.62
C ARG A 94 -20.22 10.69 15.00
N ASN A 95 -21.50 10.81 15.35
CA ASN A 95 -22.39 11.86 14.82
C ASN A 95 -22.00 13.28 15.23
N ASP A 96 -21.18 13.41 16.29
CA ASP A 96 -20.71 14.72 16.78
C ASP A 96 -19.44 15.19 16.04
N TYR A 97 -18.94 14.40 15.09
CA TYR A 97 -17.68 14.68 14.40
C TYR A 97 -17.87 14.69 12.89
N SER A 98 -17.10 15.54 12.24
CA SER A 98 -16.93 15.52 10.77
C SER A 98 -15.63 14.82 10.42
N TYR A 99 -15.67 13.96 9.39
CA TYR A 99 -14.50 13.32 8.85
C TYR A 99 -14.00 14.08 7.62
N MET A 100 -12.71 14.34 7.58
CA MET A 100 -12.04 14.96 6.43
C MET A 100 -10.79 14.15 6.08
N ASP A 101 -10.65 13.79 4.81
CA ASP A 101 -9.45 13.13 4.27
C ASP A 101 -8.81 14.03 3.21
N ILE A 102 -7.66 14.63 3.56
CA ILE A 102 -6.89 15.49 2.65
C ILE A 102 -6.06 14.58 1.74
N GLY A 103 -6.38 14.58 0.44
CA GLY A 103 -5.75 13.66 -0.51
C GLY A 103 -6.45 12.30 -0.57
N CYS A 104 -7.76 12.28 -0.40
CA CYS A 104 -8.59 11.07 -0.35
C CYS A 104 -8.49 10.14 -1.58
N GLY A 105 -7.77 10.53 -2.62
CA GLY A 105 -7.65 9.78 -3.86
C GLY A 105 -9.00 9.47 -4.49
N LYS A 106 -9.37 8.19 -4.58
CA LYS A 106 -10.69 7.75 -5.08
C LYS A 106 -11.79 7.74 -3.98
N GLY A 107 -11.54 8.32 -2.81
CA GLY A 107 -12.54 8.52 -1.76
C GLY A 107 -12.88 7.30 -0.91
N ARG A 108 -12.10 6.22 -0.95
CA ARG A 108 -12.41 5.00 -0.19
C ARG A 108 -12.60 5.24 1.30
N THR A 109 -11.73 6.01 1.94
CA THR A 109 -11.80 6.31 3.37
C THR A 109 -13.07 7.08 3.73
N VAL A 110 -13.48 8.02 2.90
CA VAL A 110 -14.72 8.80 3.06
C VAL A 110 -15.95 7.90 2.96
N ILE A 111 -15.99 7.02 1.95
CA ILE A 111 -17.07 6.02 1.77
C ILE A 111 -17.09 5.06 2.96
N ALA A 112 -15.94 4.57 3.40
CA ALA A 112 -15.84 3.65 4.51
C ALA A 112 -16.32 4.28 5.83
N VAL A 113 -16.03 5.57 6.08
CA VAL A 113 -16.55 6.30 7.26
C VAL A 113 -18.07 6.41 7.20
N HIS A 114 -18.64 6.72 6.02
CA HIS A 114 -20.10 6.78 5.87
C HIS A 114 -20.79 5.47 6.26
N HIS A 115 -20.21 4.32 5.94
CA HIS A 115 -20.74 3.00 6.31
C HIS A 115 -20.50 2.59 7.77
N LEU A 116 -19.77 3.39 8.56
CA LEU A 116 -19.61 3.17 10.00
C LEU A 116 -20.71 3.83 10.84
N GLN A 117 -21.47 4.73 10.24
CA GLN A 117 -22.63 5.36 10.86
C GLN A 117 -23.80 4.40 10.85
#